data_6f23e916c9531ccefbc4ebd383386f01
#
_entry.id   6f23e916c9531ccefbc4ebd383386f01
#
_cell.length_a   1.000
_cell.length_b   1.000
_cell.length_c   1.000
_cell.angle_alpha   90.00
_cell.angle_beta   90.00
_cell.angle_gamma   90.00
#
_symmetry.space_group_name_H-M   'P 1'
#
loop_
_entity.id
_entity.type
_entity.pdbx_description
1 polymer ?
#
loop_
_entity_poly.entity_id
_entity_poly.type
_entity_poly.pdbx_seq_one_letter_code
_entity_poly.pdbx_strand_id
1 'polypeptide(L)'
;MLGFLDSLLGNDLAATLSIETALLVLVLAFVIGHLVAWVYMWTHTGVSYSRSFAGSLLVMPVLVGLVMMLMASAAVALGLLAVFAMVRFRNVLKDTRDTMFVLWAIAEGVACGTQRFGIAVLASVILGAAFLYLHFTAFGGRHRYDVVLSLEWGPTGELGRAEWTPLLRDILSRHAVRSTLASQHDLEADRMEFSYRLLLRDPGRSRELLKELQESRGVNRVSLFHRADEAEV
;
A
#
# COMPACT_ATOMS: atom_id res chain seq x y z
N MET A 1 -10.42 -49.55 10.98
CA MET A 1 -10.11 -48.46 11.92
C MET A 1 -8.60 -48.28 12.09
N LEU A 2 -7.82 -49.35 12.30
CA LEU A 2 -6.35 -49.27 12.38
C LEU A 2 -5.70 -48.82 11.07
N GLY A 3 -6.16 -49.29 9.89
CA GLY A 3 -5.62 -48.87 8.61
C GLY A 3 -5.85 -47.38 8.25
N PHE A 4 -6.91 -46.76 8.80
CA PHE A 4 -7.16 -45.34 8.69
C PHE A 4 -6.18 -44.52 9.55
N LEU A 5 -5.85 -45.03 10.73
CA LEU A 5 -4.84 -44.41 11.59
C LEU A 5 -3.43 -44.58 11.03
N ASP A 6 -3.11 -45.69 10.38
CA ASP A 6 -1.84 -45.90 9.70
C ASP A 6 -1.70 -44.97 8.48
N SER A 7 -2.78 -44.72 7.75
CA SER A 7 -2.77 -43.72 6.62
C SER A 7 -2.68 -42.28 7.15
N LEU A 8 -3.20 -41.96 8.30
CA LEU A 8 -3.07 -40.65 8.95
C LEU A 8 -1.68 -40.43 9.57
N LEU A 9 -1.08 -41.50 10.11
CA LEU A 9 0.25 -41.44 10.71
C LEU A 9 1.37 -41.56 9.68
N GLY A 10 1.02 -41.84 8.40
CA GLY A 10 1.83 -41.61 7.22
C GLY A 10 3.24 -42.15 7.27
N ASN A 11 3.38 -43.48 7.33
CA ASN A 11 4.68 -44.11 7.10
C ASN A 11 5.08 -44.08 5.62
N ASP A 12 4.17 -43.67 4.71
CA ASP A 12 4.42 -43.62 3.26
C ASP A 12 4.98 -42.27 2.76
N LEU A 13 5.10 -41.28 3.63
CA LEU A 13 5.60 -39.94 3.26
C LEU A 13 7.04 -39.67 3.70
N ALA A 14 7.75 -40.68 4.14
CA ALA A 14 9.21 -40.70 4.15
C ALA A 14 9.77 -41.02 2.75
N ALA A 15 9.06 -40.66 1.67
CA ALA A 15 9.71 -40.40 0.39
C ALA A 15 10.68 -39.26 0.70
N THR A 16 11.92 -39.65 0.97
CA THR A 16 13.10 -38.85 1.25
C THR A 16 13.07 -37.60 0.40
N LEU A 17 12.56 -36.50 0.93
CA LEU A 17 12.82 -35.20 0.34
C LEU A 17 14.33 -35.12 0.27
N SER A 18 14.89 -35.32 -0.94
CA SER A 18 16.32 -35.24 -1.08
C SER A 18 16.73 -33.82 -0.67
N ILE A 19 17.86 -33.72 0.00
CA ILE A 19 18.40 -32.40 0.39
C ILE A 19 18.50 -31.48 -0.82
N GLU A 20 18.75 -32.06 -1.99
CA GLU A 20 18.80 -31.35 -3.28
C GLU A 20 17.45 -30.71 -3.63
N THR A 21 16.34 -31.46 -3.49
CA THR A 21 14.99 -30.93 -3.74
C THR A 21 14.61 -29.85 -2.74
N ALA A 22 14.94 -30.05 -1.47
CA ALA A 22 14.70 -29.05 -0.42
C ALA A 22 15.45 -27.76 -0.71
N LEU A 23 16.71 -27.86 -1.08
CA LEU A 23 17.54 -26.71 -1.42
C LEU A 23 17.01 -26.00 -2.67
N LEU A 24 16.59 -26.74 -3.70
CA LEU A 24 15.99 -26.17 -4.90
C LEU A 24 14.70 -25.40 -4.59
N VAL A 25 13.81 -25.97 -3.77
CA VAL A 25 12.56 -25.29 -3.33
C VAL A 25 12.88 -23.99 -2.63
N LEU A 26 13.80 -24.00 -1.67
CA LEU A 26 14.12 -22.81 -0.86
C LEU A 26 14.84 -21.74 -1.70
N VAL A 27 15.76 -22.13 -2.57
CA VAL A 27 16.45 -21.18 -3.47
C VAL A 27 15.47 -20.57 -4.46
N LEU A 28 14.59 -21.38 -5.07
CA LEU A 28 13.58 -20.85 -6.00
C LEU A 28 12.59 -19.94 -5.30
N ALA A 29 12.11 -20.31 -4.12
CA ALA A 29 11.23 -19.48 -3.31
C ALA A 29 11.90 -18.13 -2.94
N PHE A 30 13.20 -18.15 -2.63
CA PHE A 30 13.96 -16.93 -2.38
C PHE A 30 14.08 -16.04 -3.62
N VAL A 31 14.39 -16.61 -4.79
CA VAL A 31 14.47 -15.86 -6.05
C VAL A 31 13.13 -15.22 -6.40
N ILE A 32 12.04 -15.98 -6.28
CA ILE A 32 10.68 -15.46 -6.50
C ILE A 32 10.33 -14.40 -5.47
N GLY A 33 10.62 -14.60 -4.19
CA GLY A 33 10.44 -13.62 -3.13
C GLY A 33 11.18 -12.31 -3.42
N HIS A 34 12.39 -12.41 -3.97
CA HIS A 34 13.16 -11.25 -4.40
C HIS A 34 12.46 -10.49 -5.54
N LEU A 35 11.89 -11.20 -6.51
CA LEU A 35 11.11 -10.61 -7.59
C LEU A 35 9.85 -9.90 -7.05
N VAL A 36 9.11 -10.54 -6.15
CA VAL A 36 7.91 -9.96 -5.51
C VAL A 36 8.26 -8.66 -4.76
N ALA A 37 9.31 -8.70 -3.93
CA ALA A 37 9.78 -7.54 -3.18
C ALA A 37 10.24 -6.41 -4.12
N TRP A 38 10.92 -6.75 -5.22
CA TRP A 38 11.38 -5.77 -6.19
C TRP A 38 10.22 -5.09 -6.94
N VAL A 39 9.24 -5.87 -7.40
CA VAL A 39 8.01 -5.32 -8.00
C VAL A 39 7.27 -4.42 -7.00
N TYR A 40 7.19 -4.83 -5.73
CA TYR A 40 6.60 -4.00 -4.67
C TYR A 40 7.30 -2.66 -4.54
N MET A 41 8.64 -2.66 -4.39
CA MET A 41 9.42 -1.43 -4.25
C MET A 41 9.27 -0.51 -5.47
N TRP A 42 9.24 -1.08 -6.66
CA TRP A 42 9.16 -0.30 -7.91
C TRP A 42 7.76 0.27 -8.16
N THR A 43 6.74 -0.45 -7.77
CA THR A 43 5.35 -0.02 -7.96
C THR A 43 4.79 0.78 -6.78
N HIS A 44 5.54 0.94 -5.68
CA HIS A 44 5.09 1.71 -4.52
C HIS A 44 5.10 3.21 -4.84
N THR A 45 3.94 3.86 -4.66
CA THR A 45 3.73 5.28 -4.99
C THR A 45 3.77 6.21 -3.78
N GLY A 46 4.08 5.70 -2.59
CA GLY A 46 4.20 6.49 -1.36
C GLY A 46 5.57 7.15 -1.21
N VAL A 47 5.66 8.18 -0.37
CA VAL A 47 6.90 8.91 -0.07
C VAL A 47 7.96 8.00 0.56
N SER A 48 7.53 7.00 1.32
CA SER A 48 8.42 6.00 1.91
C SER A 48 7.74 4.64 1.92
N TYR A 49 8.37 3.64 1.34
CA TYR A 49 7.98 2.24 1.59
C TYR A 49 8.68 1.74 2.85
N SER A 50 7.99 0.90 3.62
CA SER A 50 8.60 0.25 4.78
C SER A 50 9.64 -0.78 4.31
N ARG A 51 10.93 -0.50 4.55
CA ARG A 51 12.03 -1.44 4.27
C ARG A 51 11.81 -2.79 4.96
N SER A 52 11.24 -2.76 6.16
CA SER A 52 10.88 -3.95 6.92
C SER A 52 9.83 -4.79 6.19
N PHE A 53 8.82 -4.16 5.59
CA PHE A 53 7.78 -4.85 4.85
C PHE A 53 8.31 -5.50 3.56
N ALA A 54 9.12 -4.77 2.78
CA ALA A 54 9.77 -5.32 1.59
C ALA A 54 10.67 -6.53 1.92
N GLY A 55 11.43 -6.45 3.03
CA GLY A 55 12.21 -7.58 3.53
C GLY A 55 11.34 -8.78 3.93
N SER A 56 10.18 -8.53 4.53
CA SER A 56 9.22 -9.60 4.88
C SER A 56 8.67 -10.29 3.64
N LEU A 57 8.34 -9.54 2.59
CA LEU A 57 7.87 -10.10 1.30
C LEU A 57 8.91 -11.01 0.64
N LEU A 58 10.20 -10.66 0.78
CA LEU A 58 11.29 -11.47 0.24
C LEU A 58 11.41 -12.84 0.94
N VAL A 59 11.28 -12.84 2.28
CA VAL A 59 11.48 -14.04 3.10
C VAL A 59 10.22 -14.91 3.16
N MET A 60 9.06 -14.32 2.98
CA MET A 60 7.76 -15.00 3.13
C MET A 60 7.59 -16.25 2.26
N PRO A 61 7.91 -16.26 0.95
CA PRO A 61 7.80 -17.48 0.14
C PRO A 61 8.73 -18.60 0.62
N VAL A 62 9.91 -18.25 1.15
CA VAL A 62 10.86 -19.21 1.70
C VAL A 62 10.27 -19.87 2.94
N LEU A 63 9.70 -19.07 3.86
CA LEU A 63 9.07 -19.56 5.06
C LEU A 63 7.86 -20.46 4.74
N VAL A 64 6.99 -20.01 3.84
CA VAL A 64 5.80 -20.77 3.43
C VAL A 64 6.22 -22.06 2.69
N GLY A 65 7.20 -22.00 1.81
CA GLY A 65 7.74 -23.16 1.12
C GLY A 65 8.30 -24.20 2.09
N LEU A 66 9.05 -23.75 3.11
CA LEU A 66 9.55 -24.62 4.17
C LEU A 66 8.40 -25.26 4.97
N VAL A 67 7.40 -24.48 5.36
CA VAL A 67 6.22 -25.00 6.08
C VAL A 67 5.49 -26.03 5.24
N MET A 68 5.29 -25.80 3.95
CA MET A 68 4.64 -26.74 3.04
C MET A 68 5.40 -28.05 2.90
N MET A 69 6.75 -27.99 2.89
CA MET A 69 7.59 -29.21 2.89
C MET A 69 7.46 -29.99 4.19
N LEU A 70 7.33 -29.30 5.34
CA LEU A 70 7.16 -29.94 6.63
C LEU A 70 5.75 -30.53 6.82
N MET A 71 4.74 -30.05 6.08
CA MET A 71 3.36 -30.57 6.09
C MET A 71 3.23 -31.94 5.40
N ALA A 72 4.27 -32.76 5.42
CA ALA A 72 4.27 -34.08 4.80
C ALA A 72 3.26 -35.05 5.42
N SER A 73 2.80 -34.82 6.65
CA SER A 73 1.75 -35.62 7.31
C SER A 73 0.60 -34.76 7.80
N ALA A 74 -0.62 -35.34 7.84
CA ALA A 74 -1.81 -34.66 8.36
C ALA A 74 -1.64 -34.21 9.83
N ALA A 75 -0.91 -34.97 10.64
CA ALA A 75 -0.64 -34.62 12.03
C ALA A 75 0.21 -33.36 12.16
N VAL A 76 1.26 -33.21 11.35
CA VAL A 76 2.11 -32.01 11.31
C VAL A 76 1.32 -30.83 10.78
N ALA A 77 0.51 -31.03 9.73
CA ALA A 77 -0.35 -30.00 9.18
C ALA A 77 -1.33 -29.41 10.22
N LEU A 78 -2.00 -30.28 11.01
CA LEU A 78 -2.89 -29.86 12.08
C LEU A 78 -2.13 -29.12 13.19
N GLY A 79 -0.95 -29.61 13.58
CA GLY A 79 -0.10 -28.94 14.57
C GLY A 79 0.32 -27.54 14.12
N LEU A 80 0.75 -27.36 12.87
CA LEU A 80 1.10 -26.07 12.30
C LEU A 80 -0.11 -25.13 12.20
N LEU A 81 -1.29 -25.65 11.80
CA LEU A 81 -2.53 -24.88 11.78
C LEU A 81 -2.86 -24.34 13.17
N ALA A 82 -2.70 -25.15 14.22
CA ALA A 82 -2.93 -24.74 15.61
C ALA A 82 -1.95 -23.63 16.04
N VAL A 83 -0.67 -23.73 15.65
CA VAL A 83 0.33 -22.70 15.93
C VAL A 83 -0.01 -21.40 15.20
N PHE A 84 -0.36 -21.46 13.92
CA PHE A 84 -0.76 -20.26 13.15
C PHE A 84 -2.04 -19.62 13.68
N ALA A 85 -3.00 -20.40 14.15
CA ALA A 85 -4.22 -19.88 14.79
C ALA A 85 -3.93 -19.10 16.08
N MET A 86 -2.82 -19.43 16.76
CA MET A 86 -2.37 -18.74 17.97
C MET A 86 -1.66 -17.41 17.65
N VAL A 87 -1.11 -17.29 16.44
CA VAL A 87 -0.42 -16.05 15.98
C VAL A 87 -1.47 -15.01 15.63
N ARG A 88 -1.72 -14.10 16.55
CA ARG A 88 -2.61 -12.97 16.32
C ARG A 88 -1.86 -11.86 15.60
N PHE A 89 -2.17 -11.65 14.32
CA PHE A 89 -1.69 -10.47 13.60
C PHE A 89 -2.34 -9.21 14.19
N ARG A 90 -1.60 -8.49 15.00
CA ARG A 90 -2.08 -7.27 15.69
C ARG A 90 -2.10 -6.05 14.76
N ASN A 91 -1.33 -6.08 13.70
CA ASN A 91 -1.26 -5.00 12.73
C ASN A 91 -2.19 -5.30 11.56
N VAL A 92 -3.29 -4.58 11.50
CA VAL A 92 -4.16 -4.59 10.32
C VAL A 92 -3.40 -3.92 9.19
N LEU A 93 -3.23 -4.62 8.07
CA LEU A 93 -2.69 -4.03 6.85
C LEU A 93 -3.63 -2.89 6.44
N LYS A 94 -3.17 -1.66 6.55
CA LYS A 94 -3.98 -0.45 6.26
C LYS A 94 -4.26 -0.31 4.75
N ASP A 95 -3.40 -0.90 3.91
CA ASP A 95 -3.51 -0.82 2.46
C ASP A 95 -3.91 -2.19 1.87
N THR A 96 -4.97 -2.19 1.07
CA THR A 96 -5.44 -3.36 0.32
C THR A 96 -4.37 -3.88 -0.64
N ARG A 97 -3.51 -2.99 -1.14
CA ARG A 97 -2.41 -3.34 -2.03
C ARG A 97 -1.37 -4.20 -1.33
N ASP A 98 -0.96 -3.83 -0.12
CA ASP A 98 0.00 -4.60 0.67
C ASP A 98 -0.52 -6.01 0.93
N THR A 99 -1.83 -6.14 1.19
CA THR A 99 -2.50 -7.44 1.34
C THR A 99 -2.34 -8.31 0.10
N MET A 100 -2.47 -7.74 -1.10
CA MET A 100 -2.33 -8.49 -2.35
C MET A 100 -0.89 -8.97 -2.57
N PHE A 101 0.12 -8.18 -2.22
CA PHE A 101 1.52 -8.61 -2.28
C PHE A 101 1.82 -9.74 -1.27
N VAL A 102 1.26 -9.67 -0.07
CA VAL A 102 1.37 -10.75 0.93
C VAL A 102 0.73 -12.03 0.40
N LEU A 103 -0.48 -11.96 -0.16
CA LEU A 103 -1.16 -13.12 -0.74
C LEU A 103 -0.38 -13.71 -1.92
N TRP A 104 0.21 -12.87 -2.76
CA TRP A 104 1.09 -13.31 -3.84
C TRP A 104 2.29 -14.07 -3.29
N ALA A 105 3.01 -13.50 -2.32
CA ALA A 105 4.17 -14.14 -1.69
C ALA A 105 3.82 -15.50 -1.05
N ILE A 106 2.64 -15.60 -0.38
CA ILE A 106 2.16 -16.87 0.18
C ILE A 106 1.88 -17.90 -0.92
N ALA A 107 1.16 -17.51 -1.97
CA ALA A 107 0.82 -18.40 -3.08
C ALA A 107 2.07 -18.98 -3.76
N GLU A 108 3.11 -18.15 -3.94
CA GLU A 108 4.38 -18.58 -4.50
C GLU A 108 5.12 -19.56 -3.58
N GLY A 109 5.10 -19.30 -2.28
CA GLY A 109 5.68 -20.24 -1.31
C GLY A 109 4.98 -21.59 -1.31
N VAL A 110 3.64 -21.61 -1.42
CA VAL A 110 2.86 -22.85 -1.56
C VAL A 110 3.20 -23.58 -2.84
N ALA A 111 3.29 -22.86 -3.98
CA ALA A 111 3.63 -23.46 -5.27
C ALA A 111 5.04 -24.07 -5.28
N CYS A 112 6.01 -23.37 -4.69
CA CYS A 112 7.38 -23.90 -4.53
C CYS A 112 7.41 -25.11 -3.60
N GLY A 113 6.78 -25.02 -2.42
CA GLY A 113 6.79 -26.09 -1.41
C GLY A 113 6.07 -27.36 -1.88
N THR A 114 5.06 -27.22 -2.76
CA THR A 114 4.40 -28.36 -3.41
C THR A 114 5.13 -28.82 -4.69
N GLN A 115 6.33 -28.32 -4.95
CA GLN A 115 7.19 -28.68 -6.10
C GLN A 115 6.57 -28.37 -7.47
N ARG A 116 5.59 -27.46 -7.54
CA ARG A 116 4.97 -27.02 -8.79
C ARG A 116 5.71 -25.83 -9.40
N PHE A 117 6.99 -25.99 -9.66
CA PHE A 117 7.90 -24.94 -10.08
C PHE A 117 7.46 -24.20 -11.35
N GLY A 118 6.90 -24.92 -12.34
CA GLY A 118 6.39 -24.30 -13.56
C GLY A 118 5.24 -23.34 -13.28
N ILE A 119 4.35 -23.68 -12.34
CA ILE A 119 3.23 -22.81 -11.94
C ILE A 119 3.75 -21.60 -11.17
N ALA A 120 4.69 -21.77 -10.26
CA ALA A 120 5.31 -20.69 -9.51
C ALA A 120 5.94 -19.64 -10.44
N VAL A 121 6.78 -20.08 -11.39
CA VAL A 121 7.42 -19.15 -12.33
C VAL A 121 6.39 -18.46 -13.23
N LEU A 122 5.41 -19.20 -13.76
CA LEU A 122 4.37 -18.62 -14.62
C LEU A 122 3.52 -17.59 -13.87
N ALA A 123 3.08 -17.91 -12.64
CA ALA A 123 2.30 -17.02 -11.80
C ALA A 123 3.08 -15.75 -11.44
N SER A 124 4.37 -15.87 -11.08
CA SER A 124 5.24 -14.73 -10.80
C SER A 124 5.35 -13.77 -11.99
N VAL A 125 5.50 -14.32 -13.22
CA VAL A 125 5.59 -13.47 -14.41
C VAL A 125 4.26 -12.77 -14.70
N ILE A 126 3.13 -13.50 -14.61
CA ILE A 126 1.80 -12.94 -14.91
C ILE A 126 1.44 -11.89 -13.86
N LEU A 127 1.58 -12.19 -12.57
CA LEU A 127 1.24 -11.25 -11.50
C LEU A 127 2.17 -10.04 -11.50
N GLY A 128 3.47 -10.25 -11.69
CA GLY A 128 4.44 -9.17 -11.83
C GLY A 128 4.09 -8.24 -13.00
N ALA A 129 3.78 -8.80 -14.17
CA ALA A 129 3.35 -8.03 -15.32
C ALA A 129 2.04 -7.27 -15.05
N ALA A 130 1.08 -7.89 -14.35
CA ALA A 130 -0.19 -7.24 -13.99
C ALA A 130 0.02 -6.05 -13.05
N PHE A 131 0.85 -6.18 -12.01
CA PHE A 131 1.17 -5.07 -11.12
C PHE A 131 1.92 -3.93 -11.82
N LEU A 132 2.85 -4.26 -12.69
CA LEU A 132 3.54 -3.27 -13.52
C LEU A 132 2.57 -2.57 -14.48
N TYR A 133 1.69 -3.30 -15.14
CA TYR A 133 0.66 -2.73 -16.00
C TYR A 133 -0.23 -1.76 -15.24
N LEU A 134 -0.72 -2.14 -14.05
CA LEU A 134 -1.54 -1.26 -13.19
C LEU A 134 -0.78 0.00 -12.77
N HIS A 135 0.53 -0.13 -12.51
CA HIS A 135 1.39 1.00 -12.16
C HIS A 135 1.53 1.97 -13.34
N PHE A 136 1.89 1.48 -14.54
CA PHE A 136 2.10 2.32 -15.72
C PHE A 136 0.82 2.96 -16.25
N THR A 137 -0.31 2.26 -16.16
CA THR A 137 -1.61 2.82 -16.60
C THR A 137 -2.24 3.75 -15.58
N ALA A 138 -1.63 3.89 -14.38
CA ALA A 138 -2.21 4.62 -13.24
C ALA A 138 -3.70 4.24 -13.01
N PHE A 139 -4.02 2.95 -13.21
CA PHE A 139 -5.40 2.45 -13.13
C PHE A 139 -5.97 2.71 -11.73
N GLY A 140 -7.10 3.42 -11.67
CA GLY A 140 -7.73 3.85 -10.42
C GLY A 140 -7.12 5.11 -9.79
N GLY A 141 -6.02 5.64 -10.34
CA GLY A 141 -5.33 6.84 -9.83
C GLY A 141 -5.83 8.18 -10.34
N ARG A 142 -6.81 8.20 -11.25
CA ARG A 142 -7.22 9.39 -12.01
C ARG A 142 -7.78 10.58 -11.20
N HIS A 143 -7.95 10.45 -9.87
CA HIS A 143 -8.54 11.52 -9.06
C HIS A 143 -7.90 11.63 -7.66
N ARG A 144 -6.60 11.47 -7.54
CA ARG A 144 -5.94 11.77 -6.26
C ARG A 144 -5.68 13.27 -6.20
N TYR A 145 -6.28 13.93 -5.20
CA TYR A 145 -5.89 15.28 -4.82
C TYR A 145 -4.46 15.22 -4.27
N ASP A 146 -3.57 16.07 -4.82
CA ASP A 146 -2.16 16.03 -4.45
C ASP A 146 -1.89 16.79 -3.16
N VAL A 147 -2.77 17.76 -2.82
CA VAL A 147 -2.51 18.75 -1.79
C VAL A 147 -3.80 19.12 -1.04
N VAL A 148 -3.66 19.32 0.26
CA VAL A 148 -4.66 19.95 1.12
C VAL A 148 -4.21 21.37 1.40
N LEU A 149 -5.02 22.34 0.96
CA LEU A 149 -4.85 23.75 1.25
C LEU A 149 -5.72 24.08 2.46
N SER A 150 -5.12 24.49 3.58
CA SER A 150 -5.82 25.09 4.71
C SER A 150 -5.56 26.59 4.70
N LEU A 151 -6.61 27.37 4.78
CA LEU A 151 -6.55 28.83 4.80
C LEU A 151 -7.50 29.37 5.86
N GLU A 152 -7.02 30.36 6.60
CA GLU A 152 -7.78 31.12 7.58
C GLU A 152 -8.10 32.48 6.97
N TRP A 153 -9.40 32.75 6.83
CA TRP A 153 -9.91 34.03 6.39
C TRP A 153 -10.51 34.79 7.56
N GLY A 154 -10.25 36.10 7.61
CA GLY A 154 -10.83 36.97 8.58
C GLY A 154 -11.13 38.34 7.96
N PRO A 155 -12.16 39.07 8.49
CA PRO A 155 -12.53 40.37 7.96
C PRO A 155 -11.41 41.37 8.26
N THR A 156 -10.54 41.59 7.27
CA THR A 156 -9.52 42.64 7.33
C THR A 156 -9.95 43.73 6.37
N GLY A 157 -10.75 44.70 6.87
CA GLY A 157 -11.24 45.79 6.07
C GLY A 157 -12.56 45.53 5.33
N GLU A 158 -12.83 46.24 4.25
CA GLU A 158 -14.13 46.34 3.59
C GLU A 158 -14.54 45.13 2.72
N LEU A 159 -13.71 44.08 2.61
CA LEU A 159 -14.03 42.92 1.80
C LEU A 159 -14.93 41.93 2.56
N GLY A 160 -16.22 41.94 2.19
CA GLY A 160 -17.16 40.96 2.68
C GLY A 160 -16.94 39.55 2.10
N ARG A 161 -17.47 38.53 2.81
CA ARG A 161 -17.42 37.11 2.39
C ARG A 161 -17.92 36.87 0.95
N ALA A 162 -18.91 37.64 0.51
CA ALA A 162 -19.52 37.53 -0.81
C ALA A 162 -18.55 37.88 -1.94
N GLU A 163 -17.62 38.78 -1.70
CA GLU A 163 -16.64 39.26 -2.69
C GLU A 163 -15.38 38.38 -2.68
N TRP A 164 -15.01 37.81 -1.53
CA TRP A 164 -13.83 36.97 -1.39
C TRP A 164 -13.97 35.59 -2.04
N THR A 165 -15.16 34.98 -1.95
CA THR A 165 -15.40 33.64 -2.50
C THR A 165 -15.13 33.53 -4.01
N PRO A 166 -15.57 34.46 -4.88
CA PRO A 166 -15.26 34.40 -6.29
C PRO A 166 -13.76 34.64 -6.59
N LEU A 167 -13.10 35.49 -5.80
CA LEU A 167 -11.67 35.76 -5.95
C LEU A 167 -10.82 34.52 -5.63
N LEU A 168 -11.13 33.83 -4.53
CA LEU A 168 -10.50 32.56 -4.18
C LEU A 168 -10.71 31.52 -5.27
N ARG A 169 -11.92 31.41 -5.81
CA ARG A 169 -12.23 30.47 -6.89
C ARG A 169 -11.42 30.76 -8.15
N ASP A 170 -11.22 32.02 -8.48
CA ASP A 170 -10.42 32.43 -9.61
C ASP A 170 -8.95 32.05 -9.43
N ILE A 171 -8.34 32.35 -8.29
CA ILE A 171 -6.98 31.93 -7.95
C ILE A 171 -6.83 30.41 -8.02
N LEU A 172 -7.73 29.68 -7.38
CA LEU A 172 -7.68 28.21 -7.39
C LEU A 172 -7.84 27.63 -8.78
N SER A 173 -8.66 28.22 -9.65
CA SER A 173 -8.88 27.74 -11.03
C SER A 173 -7.65 27.88 -11.92
N ARG A 174 -6.77 28.86 -11.65
CA ARG A 174 -5.53 29.07 -12.39
C ARG A 174 -4.48 28.01 -12.04
N HIS A 175 -4.39 27.63 -10.78
CA HIS A 175 -3.34 26.73 -10.29
C HIS A 175 -3.77 25.27 -10.16
N ALA A 176 -5.08 24.99 -9.97
CA ALA A 176 -5.62 23.66 -9.80
C ALA A 176 -6.50 23.22 -10.97
N VAL A 177 -6.38 21.95 -11.37
CA VAL A 177 -7.29 21.29 -12.32
C VAL A 177 -8.63 21.02 -11.65
N ARG A 178 -8.60 20.74 -10.36
CA ARG A 178 -9.79 20.49 -9.55
C ARG A 178 -9.57 20.99 -8.13
N SER A 179 -10.58 21.70 -7.61
CA SER A 179 -10.64 22.15 -6.22
C SER A 179 -11.95 21.67 -5.61
N THR A 180 -11.89 21.08 -4.42
CA THR A 180 -13.08 20.64 -3.69
C THR A 180 -12.95 21.11 -2.25
N LEU A 181 -13.97 21.78 -1.74
CA LEU A 181 -14.05 22.16 -0.34
C LEU A 181 -14.19 20.88 0.50
N ALA A 182 -13.24 20.64 1.39
CA ALA A 182 -13.21 19.47 2.25
C ALA A 182 -13.87 19.74 3.60
N SER A 183 -13.58 20.89 4.21
CA SER A 183 -14.21 21.32 5.46
C SER A 183 -14.25 22.85 5.55
N GLN A 184 -15.19 23.34 6.35
CA GLN A 184 -15.31 24.73 6.71
C GLN A 184 -15.60 24.77 8.20
N HIS A 185 -14.83 25.55 8.95
CA HIS A 185 -15.03 25.77 10.38
C HIS A 185 -15.12 27.27 10.66
N ASP A 186 -16.13 27.64 11.44
CA ASP A 186 -16.26 29.00 11.94
C ASP A 186 -15.42 29.10 13.22
N LEU A 187 -14.48 30.04 13.23
CA LEU A 187 -13.63 30.36 14.37
C LEU A 187 -14.23 31.57 15.13
N GLU A 188 -13.74 31.78 16.33
CA GLU A 188 -14.12 32.97 17.12
C GLU A 188 -13.70 34.26 16.39
N ALA A 189 -14.42 35.39 16.65
CA ALA A 189 -14.16 36.72 16.07
C ALA A 189 -14.35 36.80 14.54
N ASP A 190 -15.43 36.18 13.99
CA ASP A 190 -15.83 36.27 12.57
C ASP A 190 -14.74 35.75 11.60
N ARG A 191 -13.86 34.89 12.11
CA ARG A 191 -12.84 34.22 11.30
C ARG A 191 -13.33 32.85 10.83
N MET A 192 -12.92 32.43 9.65
CA MET A 192 -13.30 31.15 9.06
C MET A 192 -12.05 30.39 8.61
N GLU A 193 -12.05 29.10 8.89
CA GLU A 193 -11.05 28.18 8.34
C GLU A 193 -11.68 27.35 7.22
N PHE A 194 -11.02 27.36 6.09
CA PHE A 194 -11.39 26.56 4.92
C PHE A 194 -10.30 25.55 4.61
N SER A 195 -10.68 24.30 4.42
CA SER A 195 -9.80 23.27 3.87
C SER A 195 -10.26 22.88 2.48
N TYR A 196 -9.39 23.03 1.50
CA TYR A 196 -9.63 22.62 0.12
C TYR A 196 -8.72 21.47 -0.25
N ARG A 197 -9.27 20.45 -0.90
CA ARG A 197 -8.47 19.43 -1.58
C ARG A 197 -8.24 19.88 -3.02
N LEU A 198 -6.97 19.97 -3.39
CA LEU A 198 -6.56 20.49 -4.69
C LEU A 198 -5.82 19.41 -5.49
N LEU A 199 -6.14 19.35 -6.78
CA LEU A 199 -5.32 18.68 -7.77
C LEU A 199 -4.59 19.76 -8.55
N LEU A 200 -3.30 19.98 -8.26
CA LEU A 200 -2.51 21.01 -8.90
C LEU A 200 -2.24 20.65 -10.37
N ARG A 201 -2.21 21.66 -11.23
CA ARG A 201 -1.80 21.51 -12.64
C ARG A 201 -0.30 21.22 -12.74
N ASP A 202 0.48 21.86 -11.88
CA ASP A 202 1.92 21.72 -11.78
C ASP A 202 2.32 21.73 -10.30
N PRO A 203 2.73 20.58 -9.74
CA PRO A 203 3.15 20.48 -8.34
C PRO A 203 4.35 21.40 -8.01
N GLY A 204 5.20 21.71 -8.98
CA GLY A 204 6.35 22.59 -8.82
C GLY A 204 5.97 24.06 -8.55
N ARG A 205 4.75 24.47 -8.92
CA ARG A 205 4.23 25.84 -8.71
C ARG A 205 3.43 26.03 -7.42
N SER A 206 3.47 25.08 -6.52
CA SER A 206 2.80 25.17 -5.22
C SER A 206 3.21 26.41 -4.41
N ARG A 207 4.47 26.85 -4.54
CA ARG A 207 4.96 28.08 -3.90
C ARG A 207 4.35 29.37 -4.50
N GLU A 208 4.10 29.40 -5.79
CA GLU A 208 3.45 30.54 -6.46
C GLU A 208 2.00 30.68 -5.97
N LEU A 209 1.28 29.57 -5.86
CA LEU A 209 -0.07 29.54 -5.29
C LEU A 209 -0.09 30.07 -3.85
N LEU A 210 0.85 29.61 -3.01
CA LEU A 210 0.96 30.08 -1.63
C LEU A 210 1.20 31.59 -1.57
N LYS A 211 2.09 32.10 -2.40
CA LYS A 211 2.43 33.52 -2.44
C LYS A 211 1.23 34.37 -2.88
N GLU A 212 0.53 33.97 -3.95
CA GLU A 212 -0.65 34.67 -4.46
C GLU A 212 -1.79 34.69 -3.43
N LEU A 213 -1.97 33.59 -2.68
CA LEU A 213 -2.95 33.52 -1.58
C LEU A 213 -2.54 34.37 -0.39
N GLN A 214 -1.26 34.43 -0.02
CA GLN A 214 -0.77 35.28 1.08
C GLN A 214 -0.87 36.75 0.78
N GLU A 215 -0.73 37.15 -0.49
CA GLU A 215 -0.87 38.52 -0.96
C GLU A 215 -2.36 38.94 -1.10
N SER A 216 -3.29 37.97 -1.07
CA SER A 216 -4.73 38.26 -1.18
C SER A 216 -5.28 38.86 0.11
N ARG A 217 -6.14 39.87 -0.03
CA ARG A 217 -6.74 40.58 1.13
C ARG A 217 -7.69 39.66 1.91
N GLY A 218 -7.58 39.69 3.24
CA GLY A 218 -8.46 38.93 4.14
C GLY A 218 -7.94 37.54 4.48
N VAL A 219 -6.80 37.09 3.94
CA VAL A 219 -6.20 35.83 4.28
C VAL A 219 -5.16 36.03 5.39
N ASN A 220 -5.40 35.42 6.56
CA ASN A 220 -4.52 35.57 7.74
C ASN A 220 -3.43 34.50 7.77
N ARG A 221 -3.80 33.27 7.42
CA ARG A 221 -2.91 32.12 7.41
C ARG A 221 -3.21 31.22 6.22
N VAL A 222 -2.15 30.78 5.53
CA VAL A 222 -2.25 29.78 4.47
C VAL A 222 -1.24 28.70 4.74
N SER A 223 -1.69 27.46 4.69
CA SER A 223 -0.85 26.28 4.84
C SER A 223 -1.19 25.29 3.73
N LEU A 224 -0.18 24.67 3.16
CA LEU A 224 -0.31 23.72 2.08
C LEU A 224 0.37 22.43 2.51
N PHE A 225 -0.43 21.40 2.68
CA PHE A 225 0.03 20.08 3.11
C PHE A 225 0.01 19.15 1.92
N HIS A 226 1.15 18.55 1.61
CA HIS A 226 1.18 17.44 0.67
C HIS A 226 0.58 16.22 1.37
N ARG A 227 -0.22 15.43 0.65
CA ARG A 227 -0.89 14.24 1.20
C ARG A 227 0.06 13.21 1.84
N ALA A 228 1.36 13.31 1.55
CA ALA A 228 2.38 12.49 2.19
C ALA A 228 2.52 12.75 3.69
N ASP A 229 2.19 13.95 4.15
CA ASP A 229 2.40 14.38 5.54
C ASP A 229 1.21 13.99 6.45
N GLU A 230 0.04 13.68 5.88
CA GLU A 230 -1.14 13.24 6.65
C GLU A 230 -1.05 11.78 7.16
N ALA A 231 -0.09 11.00 6.70
CA ALA A 231 0.06 9.60 7.12
C ALA A 231 0.89 9.44 8.41
N GLU A 232 1.44 10.52 8.96
CA GLU A 232 2.31 10.50 10.15
C GLU A 232 1.66 11.11 11.42
N VAL A 233 0.36 11.42 11.42
CA VAL A 233 -0.36 11.90 12.60
C VAL A 233 -1.36 10.87 13.12
#